data_1005353ec58254f7dcfb1d14dddf8ae2
#
_entry.id   1005353ec58254f7dcfb1d14dddf8ae2
#
_cell.length_a   1.000
_cell.length_b   1.000
_cell.length_c   1.000
_cell.angle_alpha   90.00
_cell.angle_beta   90.00
_cell.angle_gamma   90.00
#
_symmetry.space_group_name_H-M   'P 1'
#
loop_
_entity.id
_entity.type
_entity.pdbx_description
1 polymer ?
#
loop_
_entity_poly.entity_id
_entity_poly.type
_entity_poly.pdbx_seq_one_letter_code
_entity_poly.pdbx_strand_id
1 'polypeptide(L)'
;MYIQRTGESRLLGFLEGRKVVIVLGARQVGKTTLVQRVLAGRTVVSLNFDIEIDKMRFLAAASLSPVDAINSLGNPEYLVLDEAQRLPETGRVVKGWYDAKLPVKILLLGSSSLELLSHAAESLTGRNEKLFLPPLLFDEVIRSRDWCPETMPLSDIARHFQEPVHACLLQSLAFGGYPEVVTSIDKPALLRNLSSDYLWKDILQTGLIKSPDLIKRLLSLLAHQIGAEVSIHELATQLHMARQTVERYLDLLEQTWVIFRLPSYSTNPRKEIAKSRKIYFWDTGIRNALLGTFSTDELRPDIGVLWENWVVAEAAKRNASLGGPSDLCFWRSRAQSEVDLVVRTGDRLRAFEIKWKGKRTVGRAFRAMYGVDVERLDAGNPFIADSVLGTRG
;
A
#
# COMPACT_ATOMS: atom_id res chain seq x y z
N MET A 1 -7.91 13.26 15.17
CA MET A 1 -9.02 13.30 14.18
C MET A 1 -8.96 12.01 13.37
N TYR A 2 -10.06 11.26 13.21
CA TYR A 2 -10.13 10.07 12.37
C TYR A 2 -10.48 10.49 10.95
N ILE A 3 -9.74 9.97 9.97
CA ILE A 3 -10.06 10.14 8.54
C ILE A 3 -10.71 8.84 8.06
N GLN A 4 -11.93 8.95 7.54
CA GLN A 4 -12.69 7.78 7.06
C GLN A 4 -11.94 7.08 5.92
N ARG A 5 -11.92 5.73 5.99
CA ARG A 5 -11.15 4.91 5.06
C ARG A 5 -12.07 4.21 4.07
N THR A 6 -11.70 4.20 2.82
CA THR A 6 -12.40 3.45 1.76
C THR A 6 -12.52 1.96 2.08
N GLY A 7 -11.52 1.39 2.77
CA GLY A 7 -11.53 0.00 3.20
C GLY A 7 -12.49 -0.34 4.34
N GLU A 8 -13.14 0.65 4.98
CA GLU A 8 -14.02 0.45 6.15
C GLU A 8 -15.25 -0.39 5.82
N SER A 9 -15.95 -0.08 4.73
CA SER A 9 -17.12 -0.84 4.27
C SER A 9 -16.79 -2.30 3.97
N ARG A 10 -15.61 -2.54 3.38
CA ARG A 10 -15.15 -3.89 3.09
C ARG A 10 -14.80 -4.66 4.37
N LEU A 11 -14.16 -4.00 5.34
CA LEU A 11 -13.91 -4.59 6.65
C LEU A 11 -15.23 -4.99 7.33
N LEU A 12 -16.23 -4.11 7.32
CA LEU A 12 -17.56 -4.41 7.86
C LEU A 12 -18.17 -5.65 7.20
N GLY A 13 -18.13 -5.75 5.87
CA GLY A 13 -18.60 -6.96 5.16
C GLY A 13 -17.85 -8.23 5.56
N PHE A 14 -16.54 -8.15 5.82
CA PHE A 14 -15.76 -9.30 6.30
C PHE A 14 -16.13 -9.73 7.72
N LEU A 15 -16.59 -8.79 8.56
CA LEU A 15 -17.00 -9.11 9.93
C LEU A 15 -18.29 -9.93 9.99
N GLU A 16 -19.15 -9.86 8.98
CA GLU A 16 -20.39 -10.66 8.91
C GLU A 16 -20.09 -12.15 8.65
N GLY A 17 -18.99 -12.44 7.98
CA GLY A 17 -18.56 -13.82 7.66
C GLY A 17 -17.80 -14.47 8.81
N ARG A 18 -17.65 -15.80 8.75
CA ARG A 18 -16.90 -16.56 9.76
C ARG A 18 -15.38 -16.53 9.62
N LYS A 19 -14.87 -16.21 8.41
CA LYS A 19 -13.43 -16.29 8.13
C LYS A 19 -12.63 -15.33 9.01
N VAL A 20 -11.40 -15.72 9.31
CA VAL A 20 -10.43 -14.84 9.96
C VAL A 20 -10.13 -13.64 9.07
N VAL A 21 -10.12 -12.45 9.62
CA VAL A 21 -9.78 -11.24 8.86
C VAL A 21 -8.29 -10.92 9.08
N ILE A 22 -7.56 -10.72 8.00
CA ILE A 22 -6.15 -10.30 8.04
C ILE A 22 -6.06 -8.89 7.49
N VAL A 23 -5.72 -7.91 8.34
CA VAL A 23 -5.51 -6.51 7.95
C VAL A 23 -4.02 -6.27 7.79
N LEU A 24 -3.59 -6.04 6.56
CA LEU A 24 -2.20 -5.80 6.17
C LEU A 24 -1.99 -4.34 5.76
N GLY A 25 -0.79 -3.85 5.91
CA GLY A 25 -0.40 -2.51 5.46
C GLY A 25 0.80 -2.00 6.24
N ALA A 26 1.46 -0.99 5.71
CA ALA A 26 2.62 -0.38 6.35
C ALA A 26 2.34 -0.01 7.82
N ARG A 27 3.40 0.19 8.62
CA ARG A 27 3.22 0.77 9.96
C ARG A 27 2.56 2.13 9.88
N GLN A 28 1.87 2.54 10.93
CA GLN A 28 1.27 3.88 11.09
C GLN A 28 0.29 4.32 9.98
N VAL A 29 -0.18 3.37 9.12
CA VAL A 29 -1.26 3.66 8.16
C VAL A 29 -2.65 3.63 8.80
N GLY A 30 -2.75 3.33 10.12
CA GLY A 30 -3.99 3.38 10.88
C GLY A 30 -4.75 2.06 10.97
N LYS A 31 -4.10 0.88 10.84
CA LYS A 31 -4.75 -0.45 10.96
C LYS A 31 -5.51 -0.61 12.27
N THR A 32 -4.83 -0.41 13.39
CA THR A 32 -5.41 -0.54 14.74
C THR A 32 -6.54 0.47 14.96
N THR A 33 -6.35 1.72 14.50
CA THR A 33 -7.37 2.79 14.58
C THR A 33 -8.62 2.43 13.79
N LEU A 34 -8.47 1.90 12.57
CA LEU A 34 -9.60 1.44 11.74
C LEU A 34 -10.37 0.33 12.45
N VAL A 35 -9.68 -0.70 12.95
CA VAL A 35 -10.31 -1.82 13.65
C VAL A 35 -11.01 -1.37 14.93
N GLN A 36 -10.39 -0.53 15.75
CA GLN A 36 -11.00 0.05 16.94
C GLN A 36 -12.26 0.86 16.61
N ARG A 37 -12.23 1.64 15.52
CA ARG A 37 -13.39 2.42 15.07
C ARG A 37 -14.55 1.53 14.66
N VAL A 38 -14.27 0.51 13.85
CA VAL A 38 -15.30 -0.42 13.34
C VAL A 38 -15.89 -1.30 14.44
N LEU A 39 -15.08 -1.66 15.44
CA LEU A 39 -15.52 -2.49 16.57
C LEU A 39 -15.99 -1.68 17.78
N ALA A 40 -16.16 -0.36 17.65
CA ALA A 40 -16.65 0.48 18.74
C ALA A 40 -18.01 0.00 19.26
N GLY A 41 -18.15 -0.17 20.58
CA GLY A 41 -19.35 -0.66 21.23
C GLY A 41 -19.54 -2.19 21.21
N ARG A 42 -18.55 -2.95 20.72
CA ARG A 42 -18.54 -4.43 20.74
C ARG A 42 -17.67 -4.95 21.88
N THR A 43 -17.87 -6.22 22.23
CA THR A 43 -17.01 -6.91 23.22
C THR A 43 -15.73 -7.39 22.56
N VAL A 44 -14.63 -6.66 22.77
CA VAL A 44 -13.34 -6.87 22.08
C VAL A 44 -12.25 -7.21 23.10
N VAL A 45 -11.47 -8.24 22.83
CA VAL A 45 -10.16 -8.45 23.45
C VAL A 45 -9.10 -8.17 22.40
N SER A 46 -8.19 -7.26 22.72
CA SER A 46 -7.07 -6.89 21.86
C SER A 46 -5.76 -7.27 22.55
N LEU A 47 -4.92 -8.04 21.86
CA LEU A 47 -3.58 -8.43 22.30
C LEU A 47 -2.58 -7.86 21.28
N ASN A 48 -1.57 -7.14 21.76
CA ASN A 48 -0.51 -6.58 20.94
C ASN A 48 0.79 -7.36 21.17
N PHE A 49 1.29 -8.01 20.13
CA PHE A 49 2.48 -8.85 20.23
C PHE A 49 3.82 -8.08 20.24
N ASP A 50 3.79 -6.75 20.22
CA ASP A 50 4.95 -5.94 20.65
C ASP A 50 5.04 -5.87 22.20
N ILE A 51 3.98 -6.29 22.94
CA ILE A 51 3.89 -6.30 24.40
C ILE A 51 4.05 -7.74 24.90
N GLU A 52 5.05 -8.00 25.73
CA GLU A 52 5.40 -9.35 26.16
C GLU A 52 4.30 -10.03 26.97
N ILE A 53 3.61 -9.28 27.84
CA ILE A 53 2.50 -9.84 28.63
C ILE A 53 1.33 -10.32 27.75
N ASP A 54 1.07 -9.64 26.64
CA ASP A 54 0.01 -10.03 25.70
C ASP A 54 0.40 -11.31 24.93
N LYS A 55 1.68 -11.45 24.55
CA LYS A 55 2.19 -12.71 24.01
C LYS A 55 2.03 -13.85 24.99
N MET A 56 2.42 -13.64 26.25
CA MET A 56 2.30 -14.66 27.30
C MET A 56 0.84 -15.07 27.52
N ARG A 57 -0.08 -14.11 27.55
CA ARG A 57 -1.54 -14.39 27.65
C ARG A 57 -2.03 -15.22 26.47
N PHE A 58 -1.62 -14.88 25.23
CA PHE A 58 -1.97 -15.65 24.04
C PHE A 58 -1.40 -17.07 24.09
N LEU A 59 -0.12 -17.23 24.44
CA LEU A 59 0.54 -18.54 24.53
C LEU A 59 -0.07 -19.42 25.63
N ALA A 60 -0.41 -18.84 26.78
CA ALA A 60 -1.11 -19.53 27.85
C ALA A 60 -2.49 -20.05 27.38
N ALA A 61 -3.28 -19.19 26.70
CA ALA A 61 -4.54 -19.62 26.10
C ALA A 61 -4.34 -20.69 25.01
N ALA A 62 -3.31 -20.54 24.17
CA ALA A 62 -3.01 -21.50 23.11
C ALA A 62 -2.64 -22.92 23.61
N SER A 63 -2.26 -23.07 24.87
CA SER A 63 -1.98 -24.37 25.51
C SER A 63 -3.23 -25.12 25.99
N LEU A 64 -4.39 -24.44 25.99
CA LEU A 64 -5.67 -25.00 26.44
C LEU A 64 -6.47 -25.60 25.28
N SER A 65 -7.57 -26.27 25.59
CA SER A 65 -8.55 -26.63 24.57
C SER A 65 -9.09 -25.35 23.89
N PRO A 66 -9.52 -25.39 22.61
CA PRO A 66 -10.01 -24.20 21.94
C PRO A 66 -11.12 -23.45 22.72
N VAL A 67 -12.04 -24.15 23.34
CA VAL A 67 -13.13 -23.57 24.15
C VAL A 67 -12.56 -22.90 25.41
N ASP A 68 -11.71 -23.60 26.16
CA ASP A 68 -11.10 -23.06 27.36
C ASP A 68 -10.16 -21.90 27.08
N ALA A 69 -9.49 -21.93 25.93
CA ALA A 69 -8.67 -20.82 25.46
C ALA A 69 -9.47 -19.51 25.31
N ILE A 70 -10.60 -19.55 24.62
CA ILE A 70 -11.45 -18.36 24.44
C ILE A 70 -12.09 -17.91 25.75
N ASN A 71 -12.50 -18.85 26.60
CA ASN A 71 -13.00 -18.54 27.94
C ASN A 71 -11.93 -17.84 28.80
N SER A 72 -10.68 -18.32 28.78
CA SER A 72 -9.55 -17.71 29.51
C SER A 72 -9.23 -16.30 29.05
N LEU A 73 -9.52 -15.97 27.79
CA LEU A 73 -9.42 -14.63 27.23
C LEU A 73 -10.63 -13.74 27.55
N GLY A 74 -11.63 -14.23 28.27
CA GLY A 74 -12.81 -13.46 28.64
C GLY A 74 -14.00 -13.61 27.69
N ASN A 75 -14.00 -14.63 26.85
CA ASN A 75 -15.08 -14.96 25.92
C ASN A 75 -15.53 -13.78 25.05
N PRO A 76 -14.60 -13.12 24.33
CA PRO A 76 -14.92 -11.93 23.54
C PRO A 76 -15.73 -12.29 22.28
N GLU A 77 -16.53 -11.34 21.80
CA GLU A 77 -17.15 -11.41 20.47
C GLU A 77 -16.10 -11.27 19.37
N TYR A 78 -15.09 -10.39 19.60
CA TYR A 78 -13.98 -10.13 18.68
C TYR A 78 -12.64 -10.27 19.38
N LEU A 79 -11.74 -11.05 18.79
CA LEU A 79 -10.36 -11.17 19.22
C LEU A 79 -9.44 -10.50 18.19
N VAL A 80 -8.77 -9.44 18.60
CA VAL A 80 -7.82 -8.69 17.76
C VAL A 80 -6.40 -9.02 18.19
N LEU A 81 -5.61 -9.57 17.28
CA LEU A 81 -4.20 -9.88 17.48
C LEU A 81 -3.38 -8.90 16.64
N ASP A 82 -2.85 -7.86 17.29
CA ASP A 82 -2.04 -6.83 16.64
C ASP A 82 -0.56 -7.23 16.61
N GLU A 83 0.16 -6.79 15.57
CA GLU A 83 1.54 -7.19 15.25
C GLU A 83 1.70 -8.73 15.22
N ALA A 84 0.72 -9.42 14.65
CA ALA A 84 0.60 -10.89 14.68
C ALA A 84 1.82 -11.62 14.08
N GLN A 85 2.61 -10.96 13.23
CA GLN A 85 3.87 -11.50 12.69
C GLN A 85 4.96 -11.69 13.74
N ARG A 86 4.83 -11.08 14.94
CA ARG A 86 5.81 -11.21 16.02
C ARG A 86 5.79 -12.59 16.69
N LEU A 87 4.77 -13.38 16.43
CA LEU A 87 4.61 -14.71 17.00
C LEU A 87 4.29 -15.72 15.87
N PRO A 88 5.29 -16.49 15.40
CA PRO A 88 5.14 -17.40 14.26
C PRO A 88 4.03 -18.46 14.44
N GLU A 89 3.75 -18.87 15.67
CA GLU A 89 2.72 -19.86 15.98
C GLU A 89 1.30 -19.36 15.81
N THR A 90 1.09 -18.06 15.73
CA THR A 90 -0.25 -17.42 15.67
C THR A 90 -1.15 -18.05 14.62
N GLY A 91 -0.63 -18.25 13.41
CA GLY A 91 -1.43 -18.82 12.32
C GLY A 91 -1.92 -20.23 12.60
N ARG A 92 -1.07 -21.08 13.22
CA ARG A 92 -1.41 -22.46 13.58
C ARG A 92 -2.45 -22.51 14.69
N VAL A 93 -2.30 -21.68 15.72
CA VAL A 93 -3.23 -21.60 16.85
C VAL A 93 -4.60 -21.10 16.38
N VAL A 94 -4.63 -19.99 15.64
CA VAL A 94 -5.87 -19.39 15.11
C VAL A 94 -6.58 -20.35 14.16
N LYS A 95 -5.85 -21.13 13.35
CA LYS A 95 -6.43 -22.21 12.54
C LYS A 95 -7.18 -23.22 13.40
N GLY A 96 -6.57 -23.69 14.49
CA GLY A 96 -7.21 -24.62 15.42
C GLY A 96 -8.51 -24.07 16.01
N TRP A 97 -8.50 -22.81 16.44
CA TRP A 97 -9.69 -22.13 16.96
C TRP A 97 -10.78 -21.94 15.90
N TYR A 98 -10.41 -21.59 14.68
CA TYR A 98 -11.34 -21.48 13.54
C TYR A 98 -11.98 -22.84 13.21
N ASP A 99 -11.19 -23.91 13.14
CA ASP A 99 -11.66 -25.27 12.79
C ASP A 99 -12.55 -25.83 13.91
N ALA A 100 -12.34 -25.45 15.18
CA ALA A 100 -13.21 -25.75 16.32
C ALA A 100 -14.57 -25.04 16.29
N LYS A 101 -14.81 -24.14 15.31
CA LYS A 101 -16.07 -23.43 15.11
C LYS A 101 -16.52 -22.57 16.30
N LEU A 102 -15.59 -21.96 16.99
CA LEU A 102 -15.87 -21.09 18.13
C LEU A 102 -16.65 -19.84 17.71
N PRO A 103 -17.53 -19.30 18.58
CA PRO A 103 -18.32 -18.11 18.29
C PRO A 103 -17.54 -16.80 18.51
N VAL A 104 -16.28 -16.77 18.04
CA VAL A 104 -15.41 -15.60 18.15
C VAL A 104 -14.93 -15.20 16.75
N LYS A 105 -15.01 -13.92 16.42
CA LYS A 105 -14.45 -13.36 15.20
C LYS A 105 -13.00 -12.95 15.46
N ILE A 106 -12.06 -13.49 14.68
CA ILE A 106 -10.63 -13.25 14.88
C ILE A 106 -10.11 -12.30 13.78
N LEU A 107 -9.41 -11.26 14.21
CA LEU A 107 -8.71 -10.31 13.34
C LEU A 107 -7.21 -10.37 13.63
N LEU A 108 -6.42 -10.53 12.58
CA LEU A 108 -4.95 -10.44 12.63
C LEU A 108 -4.52 -9.15 11.96
N LEU A 109 -3.75 -8.32 12.65
CA LEU A 109 -3.18 -7.10 12.12
C LEU A 109 -1.67 -7.26 11.99
N GLY A 110 -1.09 -6.78 10.90
CA GLY A 110 0.35 -6.82 10.73
C GLY A 110 0.90 -5.82 9.74
N SER A 111 2.12 -5.36 10.02
CA SER A 111 2.83 -4.38 9.21
C SER A 111 3.66 -5.01 8.08
N SER A 112 4.09 -6.27 8.23
CA SER A 112 4.88 -6.98 7.22
C SER A 112 4.03 -8.03 6.51
N SER A 113 4.13 -8.08 5.19
CA SER A 113 3.51 -9.12 4.39
C SER A 113 4.26 -10.45 4.45
N LEU A 114 5.56 -10.42 4.78
CA LEU A 114 6.46 -11.59 4.72
C LEU A 114 6.07 -12.70 5.69
N GLU A 115 5.96 -12.36 6.97
CA GLU A 115 5.80 -13.35 8.01
C GLU A 115 4.34 -13.73 8.21
N LEU A 116 3.43 -12.77 8.11
CA LEU A 116 1.99 -13.04 8.17
C LEU A 116 1.48 -13.81 6.94
N LEU A 117 2.03 -13.54 5.74
CA LEU A 117 1.63 -14.24 4.54
C LEU A 117 2.29 -15.61 4.40
N SER A 118 3.53 -15.81 4.89
CA SER A 118 4.21 -17.10 4.80
C SER A 118 3.74 -18.10 5.86
N HIS A 119 3.62 -17.69 7.12
CA HIS A 119 3.30 -18.61 8.21
C HIS A 119 1.80 -18.65 8.60
N ALA A 120 1.16 -17.48 8.74
CA ALA A 120 -0.25 -17.44 9.11
C ALA A 120 -1.18 -17.69 7.92
N ALA A 121 -0.87 -17.15 6.75
CA ALA A 121 -1.75 -17.33 5.59
C ALA A 121 -1.63 -18.70 4.97
N GLU A 122 -0.48 -19.37 5.01
CA GLU A 122 -0.34 -20.76 4.57
C GLU A 122 -1.19 -21.69 5.44
N SER A 123 -1.15 -21.52 6.77
CA SER A 123 -1.97 -22.27 7.70
C SER A 123 -3.47 -21.92 7.64
N LEU A 124 -3.83 -20.69 7.25
CA LEU A 124 -5.20 -20.18 7.13
C LEU A 124 -5.73 -20.17 5.69
N THR A 125 -5.11 -20.87 4.74
CA THR A 125 -5.57 -20.96 3.36
C THR A 125 -7.04 -21.40 3.30
N GLY A 126 -7.88 -20.66 2.56
CA GLY A 126 -9.32 -20.86 2.47
C GLY A 126 -10.14 -20.39 3.69
N ARG A 127 -9.49 -20.04 4.81
CA ARG A 127 -10.09 -19.64 6.09
C ARG A 127 -9.97 -18.16 6.40
N ASN A 128 -9.33 -17.39 5.55
CA ASN A 128 -9.11 -15.96 5.78
C ASN A 128 -9.70 -15.09 4.67
N GLU A 129 -9.90 -13.82 5.01
CA GLU A 129 -10.15 -12.71 4.13
C GLU A 129 -9.11 -11.62 4.39
N LYS A 130 -8.59 -11.02 3.32
CA LYS A 130 -7.49 -10.06 3.42
C LYS A 130 -7.97 -8.66 3.07
N LEU A 131 -7.68 -7.71 3.95
CA LEU A 131 -7.80 -6.29 3.70
C LEU A 131 -6.41 -5.67 3.67
N PHE A 132 -6.03 -5.07 2.56
CA PHE A 132 -4.87 -4.20 2.51
C PHE A 132 -5.28 -2.76 2.81
N LEU A 133 -4.63 -2.15 3.82
CA LEU A 133 -4.82 -0.76 4.20
C LEU A 133 -3.56 0.04 3.81
N PRO A 134 -3.61 0.79 2.69
CA PRO A 134 -2.50 1.64 2.26
C PRO A 134 -2.44 2.94 3.08
N PRO A 135 -1.43 3.82 2.90
CA PRO A 135 -1.53 5.23 3.22
C PRO A 135 -2.81 5.83 2.62
N LEU A 136 -3.28 6.94 3.17
CA LEU A 136 -4.53 7.57 2.72
C LEU A 136 -4.55 7.76 1.21
N LEU A 137 -5.70 7.49 0.61
CA LEU A 137 -6.02 7.89 -0.75
C LEU A 137 -6.31 9.39 -0.81
N PHE A 138 -6.13 9.99 -1.96
CA PHE A 138 -6.36 11.43 -2.13
C PHE A 138 -7.80 11.84 -1.85
N ASP A 139 -8.77 11.04 -2.27
CA ASP A 139 -10.18 11.28 -1.96
C ASP A 139 -10.50 11.18 -0.46
N GLU A 140 -9.86 10.28 0.28
CA GLU A 140 -9.97 10.22 1.76
C GLU A 140 -9.43 11.50 2.40
N VAL A 141 -8.29 12.02 1.89
CA VAL A 141 -7.72 13.28 2.35
C VAL A 141 -8.65 14.46 2.04
N ILE A 142 -9.19 14.55 0.84
CA ILE A 142 -10.11 15.62 0.43
C ILE A 142 -11.40 15.56 1.26
N ARG A 143 -11.99 14.39 1.45
CA ARG A 143 -13.21 14.19 2.26
C ARG A 143 -13.02 14.57 3.72
N SER A 144 -11.79 14.57 4.23
CA SER A 144 -11.48 14.97 5.61
C SER A 144 -11.36 16.49 5.81
N ARG A 145 -11.46 17.28 4.74
CA ARG A 145 -11.30 18.74 4.82
C ARG A 145 -12.62 19.42 5.18
N ASP A 146 -12.57 20.39 6.09
CA ASP A 146 -13.74 21.13 6.58
C ASP A 146 -14.51 21.87 5.45
N TRP A 147 -13.81 22.25 4.38
CA TRP A 147 -14.40 22.89 3.20
C TRP A 147 -15.05 21.91 2.21
N CYS A 148 -14.86 20.60 2.39
CA CYS A 148 -15.37 19.60 1.46
C CYS A 148 -16.79 19.15 1.85
N PRO A 149 -17.81 19.35 1.00
CA PRO A 149 -19.16 18.85 1.27
C PRO A 149 -19.20 17.32 1.25
N GLU A 150 -19.77 16.70 2.30
CA GLU A 150 -19.80 15.25 2.47
C GLU A 150 -20.47 14.51 1.32
N THR A 151 -21.56 15.05 0.78
CA THR A 151 -22.42 14.38 -0.21
C THR A 151 -22.11 14.75 -1.66
N MET A 152 -21.21 15.73 -1.90
CA MET A 152 -20.91 16.19 -3.25
C MET A 152 -20.05 15.16 -3.99
N PRO A 153 -20.37 14.80 -5.26
CA PRO A 153 -19.52 13.94 -6.07
C PRO A 153 -18.10 14.51 -6.26
N LEU A 154 -17.08 13.64 -6.32
CA LEU A 154 -15.67 14.07 -6.48
C LEU A 154 -15.44 14.88 -7.77
N SER A 155 -16.17 14.56 -8.85
CA SER A 155 -16.15 15.32 -10.10
C SER A 155 -16.60 16.79 -9.92
N ASP A 156 -17.58 16.99 -9.06
CA ASP A 156 -18.11 18.34 -8.79
C ASP A 156 -17.20 19.08 -7.81
N ILE A 157 -16.60 18.38 -6.83
CA ILE A 157 -15.55 18.95 -5.98
C ILE A 157 -14.38 19.43 -6.85
N ALA A 158 -13.91 18.60 -7.80
CA ALA A 158 -12.84 18.99 -8.73
C ALA A 158 -13.17 20.24 -9.53
N ARG A 159 -14.44 20.45 -9.88
CA ARG A 159 -14.90 21.60 -10.67
C ARG A 159 -15.09 22.87 -9.84
N HIS A 160 -15.68 22.74 -8.65
CA HIS A 160 -16.08 23.90 -7.85
C HIS A 160 -15.00 24.35 -6.85
N PHE A 161 -14.08 23.46 -6.45
CA PHE A 161 -13.03 23.71 -5.46
C PHE A 161 -11.63 23.53 -6.05
N GLN A 162 -11.39 24.02 -7.27
CA GLN A 162 -10.14 23.79 -8.00
C GLN A 162 -8.90 24.19 -7.20
N GLU A 163 -8.89 25.41 -6.64
CA GLU A 163 -7.73 25.92 -5.90
C GLU A 163 -7.45 25.13 -4.60
N PRO A 164 -8.44 24.89 -3.71
CA PRO A 164 -8.25 24.06 -2.53
C PRO A 164 -7.82 22.62 -2.87
N VAL A 165 -8.39 22.03 -3.91
CA VAL A 165 -8.02 20.67 -4.38
C VAL A 165 -6.59 20.66 -4.88
N HIS A 166 -6.19 21.66 -5.68
CA HIS A 166 -4.84 21.77 -6.19
C HIS A 166 -3.80 21.98 -5.08
N ALA A 167 -4.10 22.85 -4.11
CA ALA A 167 -3.26 23.01 -2.92
C ALA A 167 -3.10 21.69 -2.13
N CYS A 168 -4.17 20.93 -1.95
CA CYS A 168 -4.12 19.60 -1.33
C CYS A 168 -3.31 18.60 -2.17
N LEU A 169 -3.38 18.68 -3.50
CA LEU A 169 -2.57 17.84 -4.40
C LEU A 169 -1.08 18.12 -4.21
N LEU A 170 -0.66 19.39 -4.20
CA LEU A 170 0.74 19.76 -3.97
C LEU A 170 1.23 19.29 -2.58
N GLN A 171 0.37 19.38 -1.55
CA GLN A 171 0.65 18.84 -0.23
C GLN A 171 0.82 17.31 -0.27
N SER A 172 -0.06 16.59 -0.98
CA SER A 172 0.01 15.13 -1.13
C SER A 172 1.26 14.69 -1.89
N LEU A 173 1.65 15.42 -2.93
CA LEU A 173 2.89 15.17 -3.67
C LEU A 173 4.13 15.37 -2.78
N ALA A 174 4.14 16.43 -1.95
CA ALA A 174 5.27 16.77 -1.10
C ALA A 174 5.38 15.85 0.14
N PHE A 175 4.25 15.55 0.78
CA PHE A 175 4.21 14.93 2.12
C PHE A 175 3.53 13.57 2.17
N GLY A 176 2.99 13.08 1.06
CA GLY A 176 2.31 11.78 0.99
C GLY A 176 0.97 11.72 1.71
N GLY A 177 0.55 10.48 2.02
CA GLY A 177 -0.76 10.16 2.59
C GLY A 177 -0.71 9.41 3.94
N TYR A 178 0.40 9.43 4.68
CA TYR A 178 0.39 8.86 6.04
C TYR A 178 -0.56 9.65 6.95
N PRO A 179 -1.51 8.99 7.67
CA PRO A 179 -2.55 9.71 8.42
C PRO A 179 -2.01 10.76 9.40
N GLU A 180 -0.97 10.41 10.16
CA GLU A 180 -0.34 11.31 11.12
C GLU A 180 0.31 12.51 10.43
N VAL A 181 0.96 12.31 9.27
CA VAL A 181 1.56 13.38 8.47
C VAL A 181 0.49 14.31 7.91
N VAL A 182 -0.62 13.76 7.38
CA VAL A 182 -1.71 14.55 6.81
C VAL A 182 -2.33 15.49 7.84
N THR A 183 -2.43 15.05 9.11
CA THR A 183 -3.01 15.81 10.22
C THR A 183 -2.00 16.67 10.99
N SER A 184 -0.70 16.46 10.80
CA SER A 184 0.36 17.19 11.52
C SER A 184 0.60 18.59 10.98
N ILE A 185 1.04 19.49 11.87
CA ILE A 185 1.54 20.83 11.53
C ILE A 185 2.99 20.72 11.01
N ASP A 186 3.85 19.96 11.70
CA ASP A 186 5.25 19.74 11.27
C ASP A 186 5.41 18.41 10.50
N LYS A 187 4.94 18.44 9.25
CA LYS A 187 5.03 17.29 8.34
C LYS A 187 6.47 16.86 8.03
N PRO A 188 7.42 17.79 7.77
CA PRO A 188 8.81 17.41 7.47
C PRO A 188 9.51 16.68 8.61
N ALA A 189 9.36 17.13 9.86
CA ALA A 189 9.96 16.45 11.01
C ALA A 189 9.39 15.05 11.19
N LEU A 190 8.08 14.93 11.09
CA LEU A 190 7.41 13.64 11.21
C LEU A 190 7.83 12.65 10.12
N LEU A 191 7.93 13.10 8.85
CA LEU A 191 8.39 12.27 7.75
C LEU A 191 9.85 11.84 7.90
N ARG A 192 10.72 12.72 8.41
CA ARG A 192 12.11 12.33 8.73
C ARG A 192 12.14 11.22 9.78
N ASN A 193 11.35 11.34 10.85
CA ASN A 193 11.24 10.29 11.87
C ASN A 193 10.65 9.00 11.29
N LEU A 194 9.56 9.10 10.52
CA LEU A 194 8.96 7.96 9.81
C LEU A 194 9.97 7.23 8.92
N SER A 195 10.76 7.97 8.13
CA SER A 195 11.74 7.37 7.22
C SER A 195 12.97 6.81 7.96
N SER A 196 13.35 7.38 9.12
CA SER A 196 14.50 6.90 9.91
C SER A 196 14.14 5.72 10.81
N ASP A 197 13.11 5.83 11.64
CA ASP A 197 12.82 4.84 12.67
C ASP A 197 11.98 3.66 12.14
N TYR A 198 11.09 3.95 11.22
CA TYR A 198 10.13 3.02 10.70
C TYR A 198 10.70 2.09 9.64
N LEU A 199 11.31 2.64 8.59
CA LEU A 199 11.95 1.85 7.54
C LEU A 199 13.01 0.91 8.13
N TRP A 200 13.72 1.37 9.17
CA TRP A 200 14.79 0.58 9.79
C TRP A 200 14.24 -0.50 10.70
N LYS A 201 13.23 -0.22 11.50
CA LYS A 201 12.72 -1.18 12.47
C LYS A 201 12.14 -2.43 11.80
N ASP A 202 11.33 -2.28 10.76
CA ASP A 202 10.73 -3.42 10.07
C ASP A 202 11.73 -4.16 9.16
N ILE A 203 12.59 -3.41 8.47
CA ILE A 203 13.58 -3.99 7.57
C ILE A 203 14.70 -4.69 8.34
N LEU A 204 15.20 -4.09 9.43
CA LEU A 204 16.29 -4.69 10.23
C LEU A 204 15.81 -5.87 11.09
N GLN A 205 14.57 -5.86 11.54
CA GLN A 205 14.00 -6.94 12.36
C GLN A 205 13.89 -8.27 11.62
N THR A 206 13.90 -8.28 10.28
CA THR A 206 13.94 -9.53 9.52
C THR A 206 15.24 -10.32 9.72
N GLY A 207 16.27 -9.74 10.35
CA GLY A 207 17.59 -10.38 10.51
C GLY A 207 18.33 -10.65 9.19
N LEU A 208 17.72 -10.30 8.07
CA LEU A 208 18.21 -10.59 6.72
C LEU A 208 19.23 -9.56 6.21
N ILE A 209 19.37 -8.43 6.93
CA ILE A 209 20.22 -7.32 6.51
C ILE A 209 21.52 -7.33 7.30
N LYS A 210 22.63 -7.53 6.58
CA LYS A 210 23.97 -7.47 7.17
C LYS A 210 24.56 -6.06 7.23
N SER A 211 24.05 -5.11 6.41
CA SER A 211 24.54 -3.74 6.34
C SER A 211 23.41 -2.74 6.14
N PRO A 212 22.99 -2.03 7.20
CA PRO A 212 21.98 -0.97 7.14
C PRO A 212 22.31 0.15 6.14
N ASP A 213 23.58 0.52 6.02
CA ASP A 213 23.99 1.62 5.14
C ASP A 213 23.79 1.29 3.66
N LEU A 214 23.94 0.03 3.26
CA LEU A 214 23.72 -0.37 1.87
C LEU A 214 22.25 -0.26 1.46
N ILE A 215 21.32 -0.56 2.38
CA ILE A 215 19.89 -0.40 2.06
C ILE A 215 19.49 1.08 2.03
N LYS A 216 20.11 1.95 2.85
CA LYS A 216 19.95 3.41 2.75
C LYS A 216 20.37 3.91 1.37
N ARG A 217 21.54 3.51 0.93
CA ARG A 217 22.04 3.87 -0.39
C ARG A 217 21.14 3.35 -1.51
N LEU A 218 20.67 2.10 -1.41
CA LEU A 218 19.73 1.54 -2.36
C LEU A 218 18.44 2.36 -2.41
N LEU A 219 17.83 2.68 -1.25
CA LEU A 219 16.63 3.50 -1.17
C LEU A 219 16.83 4.90 -1.75
N SER A 220 17.97 5.53 -1.49
CA SER A 220 18.30 6.83 -2.08
C SER A 220 18.41 6.76 -3.60
N LEU A 221 19.08 5.72 -4.15
CA LEU A 221 19.15 5.51 -5.60
C LEU A 221 17.77 5.31 -6.22
N LEU A 222 16.91 4.47 -5.60
CA LEU A 222 15.54 4.25 -6.05
C LEU A 222 14.70 5.54 -6.00
N ALA A 223 14.87 6.36 -4.96
CA ALA A 223 14.17 7.63 -4.82
C ALA A 223 14.55 8.65 -5.92
N HIS A 224 15.77 8.60 -6.44
CA HIS A 224 16.21 9.39 -7.58
C HIS A 224 15.70 8.83 -8.92
N GLN A 225 15.51 7.52 -9.03
CA GLN A 225 15.15 6.81 -10.27
C GLN A 225 13.68 6.38 -10.35
N ILE A 226 12.79 7.04 -9.57
CA ILE A 226 11.35 6.70 -9.59
C ILE A 226 10.78 6.76 -11.01
N GLY A 227 9.89 5.81 -11.34
CA GLY A 227 9.27 5.74 -12.66
C GLY A 227 10.20 5.26 -13.79
N ALA A 228 11.50 5.06 -13.52
CA ALA A 228 12.42 4.48 -14.47
C ALA A 228 12.45 2.94 -14.39
N GLU A 229 12.83 2.31 -15.50
CA GLU A 229 13.15 0.88 -15.50
C GLU A 229 14.43 0.65 -14.70
N VAL A 230 14.36 -0.24 -13.73
CA VAL A 230 15.49 -0.51 -12.83
C VAL A 230 16.26 -1.75 -13.29
N SER A 231 17.54 -1.56 -13.57
CA SER A 231 18.48 -2.65 -13.83
C SER A 231 19.11 -3.12 -12.51
N ILE A 232 18.83 -4.36 -12.12
CA ILE A 232 19.45 -4.99 -10.93
C ILE A 232 20.99 -5.03 -11.08
N HIS A 233 21.47 -5.21 -12.31
CA HIS A 233 22.90 -5.20 -12.58
C HIS A 233 23.54 -3.84 -12.32
N GLU A 234 22.90 -2.78 -12.77
CA GLU A 234 23.36 -1.41 -12.56
C GLU A 234 23.37 -1.04 -11.06
N LEU A 235 22.27 -1.33 -10.34
CA LEU A 235 22.19 -1.14 -8.90
C LEU A 235 23.29 -1.94 -8.16
N ALA A 236 23.52 -3.19 -8.54
CA ALA A 236 24.55 -4.03 -7.94
C ALA A 236 25.96 -3.45 -8.15
N THR A 237 26.23 -2.93 -9.34
CA THR A 237 27.51 -2.27 -9.66
C THR A 237 27.71 -0.99 -8.86
N GLN A 238 26.69 -0.10 -8.83
CA GLN A 238 26.77 1.18 -8.11
C GLN A 238 26.91 1.00 -6.60
N LEU A 239 26.29 -0.05 -6.04
CA LEU A 239 26.31 -0.34 -4.59
C LEU A 239 27.48 -1.27 -4.19
N HIS A 240 28.25 -1.79 -5.15
CA HIS A 240 29.25 -2.84 -4.92
C HIS A 240 28.67 -4.07 -4.21
N MET A 241 27.49 -4.53 -4.66
CA MET A 241 26.74 -5.65 -4.08
C MET A 241 26.58 -6.79 -5.09
N ALA A 242 26.38 -8.01 -4.58
CA ALA A 242 25.93 -9.11 -5.42
C ALA A 242 24.48 -8.88 -5.90
N ARG A 243 24.17 -9.24 -7.15
CA ARG A 243 22.80 -9.11 -7.73
C ARG A 243 21.74 -9.76 -6.85
N GLN A 244 21.98 -10.97 -6.36
CA GLN A 244 21.06 -11.67 -5.46
C GLN A 244 20.77 -10.91 -4.18
N THR A 245 21.75 -10.15 -3.66
CA THR A 245 21.56 -9.32 -2.45
C THR A 245 20.69 -8.11 -2.77
N VAL A 246 20.88 -7.48 -3.93
CA VAL A 246 20.01 -6.38 -4.38
C VAL A 246 18.58 -6.87 -4.58
N GLU A 247 18.36 -8.00 -5.27
CA GLU A 247 17.03 -8.60 -5.45
C GLU A 247 16.35 -8.85 -4.11
N ARG A 248 17.05 -9.49 -3.17
CA ARG A 248 16.53 -9.74 -1.83
C ARG A 248 16.17 -8.46 -1.08
N TYR A 249 16.96 -7.39 -1.23
CA TYR A 249 16.64 -6.11 -0.60
C TYR A 249 15.44 -5.43 -1.27
N LEU A 250 15.30 -5.52 -2.59
CA LEU A 250 14.10 -5.05 -3.29
C LEU A 250 12.85 -5.83 -2.85
N ASP A 251 12.95 -7.14 -2.68
CA ASP A 251 11.86 -7.98 -2.18
C ASP A 251 11.45 -7.56 -0.76
N LEU A 252 12.43 -7.30 0.13
CA LEU A 252 12.15 -6.81 1.48
C LEU A 252 11.44 -5.44 1.48
N LEU A 253 11.90 -4.51 0.62
CA LEU A 253 11.29 -3.19 0.50
C LEU A 253 9.86 -3.25 -0.04
N GLU A 254 9.57 -4.19 -0.93
CA GLU A 254 8.23 -4.43 -1.46
C GLU A 254 7.33 -5.06 -0.38
N GLN A 255 7.85 -6.02 0.36
CA GLN A 255 7.13 -6.71 1.43
C GLN A 255 6.84 -5.83 2.65
N THR A 256 7.65 -4.79 2.87
CA THR A 256 7.42 -3.78 3.91
C THR A 256 6.62 -2.56 3.42
N TRP A 257 6.06 -2.62 2.22
CA TRP A 257 5.20 -1.58 1.65
C TRP A 257 5.90 -0.22 1.46
N VAL A 258 7.21 -0.24 1.23
CA VAL A 258 7.99 0.98 0.91
C VAL A 258 7.88 1.28 -0.57
N ILE A 259 8.14 0.26 -1.38
CA ILE A 259 8.09 0.30 -2.84
C ILE A 259 7.15 -0.77 -3.38
N PHE A 260 6.81 -0.67 -4.65
CA PHE A 260 6.25 -1.77 -5.42
C PHE A 260 6.83 -1.77 -6.84
N ARG A 261 6.81 -2.94 -7.45
CA ARG A 261 7.30 -3.15 -8.81
C ARG A 261 6.13 -3.22 -9.77
N LEU A 262 6.10 -2.32 -10.74
CA LEU A 262 5.13 -2.34 -11.83
C LEU A 262 5.70 -3.20 -12.97
N PRO A 263 5.07 -4.34 -13.33
CA PRO A 263 5.53 -5.20 -14.40
C PRO A 263 5.23 -4.60 -15.79
N SER A 264 5.93 -5.05 -16.79
CA SER A 264 5.66 -4.66 -18.17
C SER A 264 4.53 -5.51 -18.76
N TYR A 265 3.53 -4.87 -19.37
CA TYR A 265 2.43 -5.52 -20.06
C TYR A 265 2.92 -6.30 -21.30
N SER A 266 2.46 -7.53 -21.45
CA SER A 266 2.70 -8.37 -22.61
C SER A 266 1.59 -9.39 -22.78
N THR A 267 1.15 -9.64 -24.01
CA THR A 267 0.24 -10.73 -24.32
C THR A 267 0.92 -12.10 -24.30
N ASN A 268 2.25 -12.16 -24.18
CA ASN A 268 3.02 -13.39 -24.09
C ASN A 268 3.59 -13.55 -22.66
N PRO A 269 3.03 -14.47 -21.82
CA PRO A 269 3.46 -14.65 -20.43
C PRO A 269 4.95 -14.97 -20.27
N ARG A 270 5.57 -15.71 -21.19
CA ARG A 270 7.00 -16.02 -21.12
C ARG A 270 7.89 -14.79 -21.31
N LYS A 271 7.42 -13.80 -22.08
CA LYS A 271 8.13 -12.53 -22.26
C LYS A 271 7.88 -11.56 -21.10
N GLU A 272 6.75 -11.68 -20.42
CA GLU A 272 6.39 -10.87 -19.28
C GLU A 272 7.28 -11.12 -18.05
N ILE A 273 7.58 -12.41 -17.79
CA ILE A 273 8.46 -12.81 -16.66
C ILE A 273 9.91 -12.33 -16.86
N ALA A 274 10.38 -12.21 -18.10
CA ALA A 274 11.76 -11.85 -18.43
C ALA A 274 12.00 -10.34 -18.60
N LYS A 275 10.95 -9.50 -18.47
CA LYS A 275 11.01 -8.07 -18.76
C LYS A 275 11.36 -7.22 -17.54
N SER A 276 11.93 -6.04 -17.83
CA SER A 276 12.20 -4.97 -16.86
C SER A 276 10.97 -4.58 -16.05
N ARG A 277 11.19 -4.05 -14.86
CA ARG A 277 10.17 -3.56 -13.94
C ARG A 277 10.46 -2.12 -13.61
N LYS A 278 9.43 -1.28 -13.56
CA LYS A 278 9.52 0.06 -12.98
C LYS A 278 9.32 -0.04 -11.48
N ILE A 279 10.00 0.81 -10.72
CA ILE A 279 9.88 0.87 -9.27
C ILE A 279 9.22 2.19 -8.88
N TYR A 280 8.20 2.09 -8.02
CA TYR A 280 7.48 3.20 -7.45
C TYR A 280 7.41 3.09 -5.94
N PHE A 281 7.33 4.23 -5.26
CA PHE A 281 7.05 4.29 -3.83
C PHE A 281 5.55 4.27 -3.59
N TRP A 282 5.11 3.54 -2.57
CA TRP A 282 3.71 3.57 -2.12
C TRP A 282 3.29 4.94 -1.61
N ASP A 283 4.27 5.74 -1.15
CA ASP A 283 4.04 7.08 -0.60
C ASP A 283 5.13 8.04 -1.05
N THR A 284 4.72 9.17 -1.65
CA THR A 284 5.65 10.19 -2.15
C THR A 284 6.33 10.94 -1.01
N GLY A 285 5.69 11.07 0.16
CA GLY A 285 6.28 11.69 1.34
C GLY A 285 7.50 10.90 1.84
N ILE A 286 7.42 9.58 1.87
CA ILE A 286 8.56 8.71 2.21
C ILE A 286 9.70 8.90 1.19
N ARG A 287 9.39 8.90 -0.11
CA ARG A 287 10.39 9.17 -1.17
C ARG A 287 11.07 10.53 -0.96
N ASN A 288 10.29 11.56 -0.68
CA ASN A 288 10.80 12.93 -0.49
C ASN A 288 11.63 13.04 0.80
N ALA A 289 11.26 12.33 1.86
CA ALA A 289 12.03 12.26 3.10
C ALA A 289 13.43 11.66 2.90
N LEU A 290 13.54 10.61 2.07
CA LEU A 290 14.83 9.99 1.71
C LEU A 290 15.75 10.96 0.97
N LEU A 291 15.19 11.93 0.23
CA LEU A 291 15.93 12.95 -0.51
C LEU A 291 16.03 14.29 0.23
N GLY A 292 15.34 14.46 1.34
CA GLY A 292 15.28 15.72 2.09
C GLY A 292 14.55 16.85 1.36
N THR A 293 13.65 16.53 0.40
CA THR A 293 12.98 17.52 -0.49
C THR A 293 11.48 17.59 -0.21
N PHE A 294 11.03 18.68 0.44
CA PHE A 294 9.63 18.85 0.86
C PHE A 294 8.93 20.06 0.20
N SER A 295 9.41 20.50 -0.98
CA SER A 295 8.81 21.64 -1.66
C SER A 295 7.42 21.31 -2.20
N THR A 296 6.46 22.20 -1.94
CA THR A 296 5.11 22.20 -2.53
C THR A 296 5.02 23.09 -3.78
N ASP A 297 6.15 23.57 -4.29
CA ASP A 297 6.21 24.39 -5.49
C ASP A 297 5.99 23.53 -6.75
N GLU A 298 5.11 23.97 -7.63
CA GLU A 298 4.88 23.35 -8.94
C GLU A 298 6.09 23.42 -9.87
N LEU A 299 7.01 24.37 -9.64
CA LEU A 299 8.21 24.58 -10.46
C LEU A 299 9.36 23.67 -10.04
N ARG A 300 9.16 22.79 -9.05
CA ARG A 300 10.18 21.81 -8.68
C ARG A 300 10.58 20.96 -9.87
N PRO A 301 11.90 20.71 -10.08
CA PRO A 301 12.39 20.06 -11.31
C PRO A 301 11.91 18.62 -11.49
N ASP A 302 11.57 17.92 -10.39
CA ASP A 302 11.14 16.53 -10.38
C ASP A 302 9.60 16.35 -10.36
N ILE A 303 8.81 17.43 -10.56
CA ILE A 303 7.35 17.39 -10.48
C ILE A 303 6.72 16.33 -11.40
N GLY A 304 7.27 16.16 -12.61
CA GLY A 304 6.75 15.21 -13.59
C GLY A 304 6.85 13.77 -13.15
N VAL A 305 8.03 13.34 -12.68
CA VAL A 305 8.26 11.97 -12.18
C VAL A 305 7.58 11.74 -10.82
N LEU A 306 7.48 12.77 -10.01
CA LEU A 306 6.75 12.71 -8.74
C LEU A 306 5.25 12.53 -8.97
N TRP A 307 4.68 13.25 -9.96
CA TRP A 307 3.30 13.09 -10.42
C TRP A 307 3.06 11.68 -10.95
N GLU A 308 3.94 11.16 -11.80
CA GLU A 308 3.83 9.79 -12.32
C GLU A 308 3.80 8.77 -11.16
N ASN A 309 4.75 8.87 -10.21
CA ASN A 309 4.75 7.99 -9.05
C ASN A 309 3.44 8.09 -8.25
N TRP A 310 2.96 9.31 -8.01
CA TRP A 310 1.76 9.54 -7.22
C TRP A 310 0.53 8.93 -7.91
N VAL A 311 0.35 9.15 -9.23
CA VAL A 311 -0.76 8.58 -10.01
C VAL A 311 -0.75 7.05 -9.98
N VAL A 312 0.41 6.45 -10.24
CA VAL A 312 0.54 4.98 -10.24
C VAL A 312 0.33 4.42 -8.83
N ALA A 313 0.83 5.12 -7.79
CA ALA A 313 0.61 4.72 -6.41
C ALA A 313 -0.87 4.85 -5.98
N GLU A 314 -1.57 5.93 -6.36
CA GLU A 314 -3.02 6.07 -6.08
C GLU A 314 -3.84 4.95 -6.75
N ALA A 315 -3.53 4.61 -8.01
CA ALA A 315 -4.15 3.48 -8.69
C ALA A 315 -3.86 2.14 -7.97
N ALA A 316 -2.60 1.91 -7.55
CA ALA A 316 -2.20 0.71 -6.84
C ALA A 316 -2.86 0.60 -5.45
N LYS A 317 -2.92 1.70 -4.68
CA LYS A 317 -3.60 1.76 -3.38
C LYS A 317 -5.09 1.42 -3.51
N ARG A 318 -5.78 2.06 -4.44
CA ARG A 318 -7.21 1.81 -4.70
C ARG A 318 -7.43 0.37 -5.12
N ASN A 319 -6.66 -0.14 -6.08
CA ASN A 319 -6.76 -1.52 -6.54
C ASN A 319 -6.57 -2.52 -5.39
N ALA A 320 -5.55 -2.32 -4.56
CA ALA A 320 -5.28 -3.17 -3.40
C ALA A 320 -6.41 -3.10 -2.36
N SER A 321 -6.96 -1.91 -2.08
CA SER A 321 -8.10 -1.73 -1.17
C SER A 321 -9.36 -2.47 -1.65
N LEU A 322 -9.55 -2.58 -2.97
CA LEU A 322 -10.62 -3.35 -3.60
C LEU A 322 -10.35 -4.86 -3.68
N GLY A 323 -9.17 -5.31 -3.26
CA GLY A 323 -8.75 -6.72 -3.30
C GLY A 323 -8.03 -7.13 -4.57
N GLY A 324 -7.51 -6.18 -5.33
CA GLY A 324 -6.68 -6.41 -6.49
C GLY A 324 -7.45 -6.94 -7.72
N PRO A 325 -8.62 -6.35 -8.09
CA PRO A 325 -9.41 -6.86 -9.22
C PRO A 325 -8.75 -6.61 -10.57
N SER A 326 -7.72 -5.75 -10.62
CA SER A 326 -7.07 -5.33 -11.86
C SER A 326 -5.58 -5.61 -11.84
N ASP A 327 -5.02 -5.97 -13.00
CA ASP A 327 -3.58 -6.01 -13.20
C ASP A 327 -3.10 -4.63 -13.64
N LEU A 328 -2.13 -4.09 -12.91
CA LEU A 328 -1.47 -2.83 -13.21
C LEU A 328 -0.11 -3.11 -13.83
N CYS A 329 0.17 -2.53 -14.99
CA CYS A 329 1.40 -2.72 -15.75
C CYS A 329 1.83 -1.40 -16.40
N PHE A 330 3.05 -1.32 -16.89
CA PHE A 330 3.45 -0.34 -17.90
C PHE A 330 3.65 -1.06 -19.25
N TRP A 331 3.76 -0.32 -20.34
CA TRP A 331 4.09 -0.94 -21.62
C TRP A 331 5.20 -0.18 -22.33
N ARG A 332 6.09 -0.94 -22.97
CA ARG A 332 7.17 -0.39 -23.76
C ARG A 332 7.42 -1.24 -25.03
N SER A 333 7.53 -0.56 -26.15
CA SER A 333 7.87 -1.19 -27.44
C SER A 333 9.39 -1.34 -27.61
N ARG A 334 9.79 -2.17 -28.56
CA ARG A 334 11.21 -2.26 -28.96
C ARG A 334 11.73 -0.92 -29.53
N ALA A 335 10.87 -0.12 -30.14
CA ALA A 335 11.21 1.20 -30.69
C ALA A 335 11.11 2.32 -29.63
N GLN A 336 11.17 1.98 -28.34
CA GLN A 336 11.18 2.91 -27.20
C GLN A 336 9.89 3.75 -27.03
N SER A 337 8.78 3.39 -27.70
CA SER A 337 7.48 3.98 -27.36
C SER A 337 6.98 3.40 -26.06
N GLU A 338 6.46 4.24 -25.16
CA GLU A 338 6.06 3.86 -23.81
C GLU A 338 4.64 4.28 -23.51
N VAL A 339 3.95 3.55 -22.64
CA VAL A 339 2.68 3.89 -21.97
C VAL A 339 2.91 3.72 -20.47
N ASP A 340 2.68 4.78 -19.72
CA ASP A 340 3.08 4.86 -18.31
C ASP A 340 2.27 3.90 -17.43
N LEU A 341 0.96 3.76 -17.69
CA LEU A 341 0.09 2.85 -16.94
C LEU A 341 -0.88 2.11 -17.88
N VAL A 342 -0.89 0.80 -17.79
CA VAL A 342 -1.85 -0.09 -18.46
C VAL A 342 -2.62 -0.85 -17.38
N VAL A 343 -3.93 -0.83 -17.47
CA VAL A 343 -4.84 -1.47 -16.51
C VAL A 343 -5.66 -2.53 -17.22
N ARG A 344 -5.58 -3.77 -16.75
CA ARG A 344 -6.40 -4.88 -17.23
C ARG A 344 -7.35 -5.33 -16.11
N THR A 345 -8.66 -5.26 -16.37
CA THR A 345 -9.70 -5.76 -15.46
C THR A 345 -10.56 -6.77 -16.23
N GLY A 346 -10.34 -8.06 -15.96
CA GLY A 346 -10.91 -9.11 -16.81
C GLY A 346 -10.45 -8.95 -18.27
N ASP A 347 -11.40 -8.81 -19.19
CA ASP A 347 -11.13 -8.63 -20.63
C ASP A 347 -10.98 -7.14 -21.03
N ARG A 348 -11.21 -6.22 -20.10
CA ARG A 348 -11.12 -4.78 -20.36
C ARG A 348 -9.69 -4.31 -20.19
N LEU A 349 -9.14 -3.70 -21.24
CA LEU A 349 -7.82 -3.08 -21.26
C LEU A 349 -7.96 -1.56 -21.38
N ARG A 350 -7.27 -0.81 -20.55
CA ARG A 350 -7.15 0.64 -20.59
C ARG A 350 -5.69 1.04 -20.52
N ALA A 351 -5.35 2.19 -21.11
CA ALA A 351 -3.97 2.66 -21.19
C ALA A 351 -3.90 4.15 -20.94
N PHE A 352 -2.89 4.58 -20.19
CA PHE A 352 -2.77 5.96 -19.72
C PHE A 352 -1.35 6.51 -19.91
N GLU A 353 -1.28 7.72 -20.42
CA GLU A 353 -0.09 8.57 -20.44
C GLU A 353 -0.20 9.56 -19.28
N ILE A 354 0.81 9.64 -18.42
CA ILE A 354 0.81 10.46 -17.21
C ILE A 354 1.74 11.66 -17.42
N LYS A 355 1.18 12.88 -17.40
CA LYS A 355 1.94 14.12 -17.57
C LYS A 355 1.45 15.18 -16.61
N TRP A 356 2.37 15.88 -15.93
CA TRP A 356 2.00 16.99 -15.05
C TRP A 356 1.26 18.09 -15.81
N LYS A 357 1.84 18.57 -16.90
CA LYS A 357 1.25 19.57 -17.84
C LYS A 357 1.62 19.19 -19.29
N GLY A 358 0.86 19.64 -20.27
CA GLY A 358 1.18 19.45 -21.69
C GLY A 358 -0.05 19.06 -22.53
N LYS A 359 0.06 19.04 -23.85
CA LYS A 359 -1.05 18.79 -24.79
C LYS A 359 -0.88 17.51 -25.64
N ARG A 360 0.28 16.85 -25.63
CA ARG A 360 0.59 15.79 -26.60
C ARG A 360 0.36 14.42 -25.99
N THR A 361 -0.52 13.62 -26.59
CA THR A 361 -0.70 12.20 -26.26
C THR A 361 0.23 11.38 -27.17
N VAL A 362 1.01 10.48 -26.58
CA VAL A 362 1.88 9.54 -27.29
C VAL A 362 1.28 8.17 -27.06
N GLY A 363 0.78 7.48 -28.05
CA GLY A 363 0.15 6.17 -27.85
C GLY A 363 -0.13 5.43 -29.16
N ARG A 364 0.33 6.01 -30.29
CA ARG A 364 0.07 5.43 -31.61
C ARG A 364 0.52 3.98 -31.75
N ALA A 365 1.70 3.65 -31.21
CA ALA A 365 2.23 2.29 -31.27
C ALA A 365 1.43 1.31 -30.42
N PHE A 366 0.96 1.72 -29.24
CA PHE A 366 0.10 0.90 -28.38
C PHE A 366 -1.26 0.65 -29.03
N ARG A 367 -1.90 1.72 -29.55
CA ARG A 367 -3.18 1.61 -30.27
C ARG A 367 -3.07 0.71 -31.50
N ALA A 368 -2.01 0.84 -32.28
CA ALA A 368 -1.78 -0.01 -33.45
C ALA A 368 -1.62 -1.50 -33.07
N MET A 369 -1.09 -1.79 -31.90
CA MET A 369 -0.81 -3.16 -31.44
C MET A 369 -2.02 -3.80 -30.74
N TYR A 370 -2.76 -3.04 -29.93
CA TYR A 370 -3.80 -3.55 -29.04
C TYR A 370 -5.21 -3.01 -29.35
N GLY A 371 -5.36 -2.06 -30.27
CA GLY A 371 -6.66 -1.47 -30.61
C GLY A 371 -7.24 -0.53 -29.53
N VAL A 372 -6.45 -0.17 -28.53
CA VAL A 372 -6.87 0.63 -27.37
C VAL A 372 -6.26 2.02 -27.44
N ASP A 373 -7.09 3.05 -27.27
CA ASP A 373 -6.63 4.43 -27.17
C ASP A 373 -5.91 4.68 -25.83
N VAL A 374 -4.88 5.53 -25.89
CA VAL A 374 -4.16 5.96 -24.68
C VAL A 374 -4.81 7.26 -24.18
N GLU A 375 -5.43 7.16 -23.01
CA GLU A 375 -6.02 8.28 -22.29
C GLU A 375 -4.91 9.09 -21.59
N ARG A 376 -5.17 10.36 -21.35
CA ARG A 376 -4.22 11.20 -20.63
C ARG A 376 -4.69 11.45 -19.20
N LEU A 377 -3.74 11.39 -18.26
CA LEU A 377 -3.91 11.79 -16.88
C LEU A 377 -3.01 12.99 -16.57
N ASP A 378 -3.61 14.11 -16.22
CA ASP A 378 -2.89 15.32 -15.82
C ASP A 378 -3.39 15.91 -14.49
N ALA A 379 -2.66 16.87 -13.96
CA ALA A 379 -2.95 17.48 -12.67
C ALA A 379 -4.26 18.25 -12.60
N GLY A 380 -4.93 18.50 -13.72
CA GLY A 380 -6.23 19.18 -13.77
C GLY A 380 -7.39 18.34 -13.18
N ASN A 381 -7.22 17.01 -13.12
CA ASN A 381 -8.16 16.13 -12.44
C ASN A 381 -7.41 15.10 -11.58
N PRO A 382 -7.15 15.38 -10.29
CA PRO A 382 -6.40 14.49 -9.43
C PRO A 382 -7.22 13.32 -8.86
N PHE A 383 -8.54 13.26 -9.08
CA PHE A 383 -9.38 12.12 -8.65
C PHE A 383 -9.32 10.97 -9.65
N ILE A 384 -8.12 10.44 -9.83
CA ILE A 384 -7.81 9.47 -10.89
C ILE A 384 -8.08 8.01 -10.52
N ALA A 385 -8.08 7.69 -9.22
CA ALA A 385 -8.12 6.30 -8.79
C ALA A 385 -9.36 5.55 -9.31
N ASP A 386 -10.55 6.15 -9.22
CA ASP A 386 -11.79 5.55 -9.73
C ASP A 386 -11.87 5.60 -11.27
N SER A 387 -11.39 6.69 -11.87
CA SER A 387 -11.39 6.82 -13.33
C SER A 387 -10.47 5.77 -13.98
N VAL A 388 -9.32 5.49 -13.38
CA VAL A 388 -8.32 4.53 -13.88
C VAL A 388 -8.83 3.09 -13.78
N LEU A 389 -9.41 2.71 -12.64
CA LEU A 389 -9.89 1.34 -12.42
C LEU A 389 -11.28 1.06 -13.02
N GLY A 390 -12.00 2.11 -13.44
CA GLY A 390 -13.34 1.97 -14.03
C GLY A 390 -14.42 1.55 -13.02
N THR A 391 -14.17 1.70 -11.74
CA THR A 391 -15.19 1.56 -10.69
C THR A 391 -16.07 2.81 -10.72
N ARG A 392 -17.23 2.73 -11.39
CA ARG A 392 -18.29 3.73 -11.18
C ARG A 392 -18.93 3.42 -9.83
N GLY A 393 -18.83 4.37 -8.88
CA GLY A 393 -19.64 4.37 -7.68
C GLY A 393 -21.12 4.49 -7.99
#